data_77c37311842691eefd7dc73fd56eb001
#
_entry.id   77c37311842691eefd7dc73fd56eb001
#
_cell.length_a   1.000
_cell.length_b   1.000
_cell.length_c   1.000
_cell.angle_alpha   90.00
_cell.angle_beta   90.00
_cell.angle_gamma   90.00
#
_symmetry.space_group_name_H-M   'P 1'
#
loop_
_entity.id
_entity.type
_entity.pdbx_description
1 polymer ?
#
loop_
_entity_poly.entity_id
_entity_poly.type
_entity_poly.pdbx_seq_one_letter_code
_entity_poly.pdbx_strand_id
1 'polypeptide(L)'
;IHRINNLINKYDVSPDKILSITFSKASAIDMQQRFNRAYPGLSNIKIHFSTIHAFCFSLIREFAYINNIQYKLIEDEKNELNKYALLKRIYFDLNNDYISEEKLDTLLNIIGYVKNMMLEIDDFVKENKIDIENLGIIYKQYENYKRRNKLIDFDDMLTISLEILKSNSYLLEKYRSKYDYIQVDEGQDTSKIQFELIKILAYPKNNIVIVADDDQSIYGFRGAYPKGLLDFTRHFKDGKIYFMERNYRSSKNIVSICNRLIKNNTDRYDKNIFTDNNHIEPINIVKVK
;
A
#
# COMPACT_ATOMS: atom_id res chain seq x y z
N ILE A 1 17.25 -2.12 6.76
CA ILE A 1 17.87 -3.30 7.38
C ILE A 1 18.78 -2.92 8.56
N HIS A 2 19.63 -1.86 8.49
CA HIS A 2 20.53 -1.46 9.58
C HIS A 2 19.77 -1.07 10.86
N ARG A 3 18.62 -0.41 10.76
CA ARG A 3 17.76 -0.12 11.91
C ARG A 3 17.31 -1.38 12.64
N ILE A 4 16.93 -2.44 11.90
CA ILE A 4 16.54 -3.73 12.48
C ILE A 4 17.70 -4.32 13.30
N ASN A 5 18.87 -4.35 12.70
CA ASN A 5 20.08 -4.81 13.43
C ASN A 5 20.35 -4.01 14.70
N ASN A 6 20.21 -2.68 14.63
CA ASN A 6 20.38 -1.82 15.80
C ASN A 6 19.32 -2.08 16.88
N LEU A 7 18.06 -2.29 16.49
CA LEU A 7 16.98 -2.63 17.43
C LEU A 7 17.31 -3.94 18.16
N ILE A 8 17.77 -4.96 17.45
CA ILE A 8 18.11 -6.27 18.04
C ILE A 8 19.37 -6.18 18.90
N ASN A 9 20.49 -5.73 18.33
CA ASN A 9 21.80 -5.86 18.98
C ASN A 9 22.13 -4.74 19.96
N LYS A 10 21.56 -3.53 19.78
CA LYS A 10 21.87 -2.37 20.63
C LYS A 10 20.78 -2.09 21.65
N TYR A 11 19.52 -2.40 21.31
CA TYR A 11 18.38 -2.10 22.16
C TYR A 11 17.67 -3.35 22.69
N ASP A 12 18.24 -4.54 22.43
CA ASP A 12 17.76 -5.84 22.91
C ASP A 12 16.28 -6.11 22.58
N VAL A 13 15.84 -5.63 21.40
CA VAL A 13 14.47 -5.83 20.91
C VAL A 13 14.35 -7.23 20.33
N SER A 14 13.39 -8.01 20.82
CA SER A 14 13.10 -9.33 20.25
C SER A 14 12.66 -9.21 18.77
N PRO A 15 13.25 -10.00 17.86
CA PRO A 15 13.00 -9.90 16.41
C PRO A 15 11.55 -10.07 15.99
N ASP A 16 10.78 -10.89 16.72
CA ASP A 16 9.33 -11.10 16.50
C ASP A 16 8.48 -9.86 16.82
N LYS A 17 9.06 -8.89 17.53
CA LYS A 17 8.44 -7.59 17.84
C LYS A 17 8.60 -6.56 16.72
N ILE A 18 9.29 -6.91 15.64
CA ILE A 18 9.57 -5.99 14.53
C ILE A 18 8.77 -6.42 13.31
N LEU A 19 7.88 -5.54 12.83
CA LEU A 19 7.14 -5.68 11.58
C LEU A 19 7.73 -4.75 10.53
N SER A 20 8.21 -5.30 9.42
CA SER A 20 8.69 -4.54 8.26
C SER A 20 7.76 -4.74 7.09
N ILE A 21 7.08 -3.66 6.70
CA ILE A 21 6.10 -3.63 5.60
C ILE A 21 6.76 -3.03 4.37
N THR A 22 6.53 -3.65 3.22
CA THR A 22 6.97 -3.18 1.92
C THR A 22 5.84 -3.27 0.90
N PHE A 23 6.00 -2.58 -0.23
CA PHE A 23 4.98 -2.52 -1.27
C PHE A 23 4.78 -3.86 -2.00
N SER A 24 5.84 -4.63 -2.27
CA SER A 24 5.76 -5.85 -3.07
C SER A 24 6.31 -7.08 -2.37
N LYS A 25 5.83 -8.26 -2.79
CA LYS A 25 6.37 -9.54 -2.32
C LYS A 25 7.86 -9.69 -2.68
N ALA A 26 8.27 -9.22 -3.86
CA ALA A 26 9.66 -9.23 -4.27
C ALA A 26 10.52 -8.37 -3.36
N SER A 27 10.06 -7.18 -2.99
CA SER A 27 10.76 -6.29 -2.04
C SER A 27 10.87 -6.94 -0.65
N ALA A 28 9.84 -7.63 -0.17
CA ALA A 28 9.91 -8.34 1.12
C ALA A 28 10.98 -9.45 1.11
N ILE A 29 11.07 -10.20 0.03
CA ILE A 29 12.10 -11.25 -0.15
C ILE A 29 13.50 -10.62 -0.25
N ASP A 30 13.65 -9.55 -1.04
CA ASP A 30 14.94 -8.85 -1.19
C ASP A 30 15.41 -8.26 0.14
N MET A 31 14.52 -7.63 0.92
CA MET A 31 14.86 -7.15 2.26
C MET A 31 15.36 -8.26 3.18
N GLN A 32 14.69 -9.41 3.18
CA GLN A 32 15.11 -10.57 3.96
C GLN A 32 16.51 -11.07 3.52
N GLN A 33 16.72 -11.18 2.21
CA GLN A 33 18.01 -11.61 1.66
C GLN A 33 19.14 -10.62 1.98
N ARG A 34 18.90 -9.33 1.82
CA ARG A 34 19.86 -8.27 2.18
C ARG A 34 20.17 -8.27 3.67
N PHE A 35 19.15 -8.47 4.50
CA PHE A 35 19.36 -8.57 5.95
C PHE A 35 20.25 -9.75 6.30
N ASN A 36 19.96 -10.95 5.79
CA ASN A 36 20.74 -12.16 6.04
C ASN A 36 22.18 -12.04 5.52
N ARG A 37 22.38 -11.39 4.36
CA ARG A 37 23.71 -11.15 3.80
C ARG A 37 24.51 -10.14 4.63
N ALA A 38 23.87 -9.08 5.10
CA ALA A 38 24.54 -8.03 5.89
C ALA A 38 24.83 -8.48 7.32
N TYR A 39 24.01 -9.39 7.86
CA TYR A 39 24.09 -9.88 9.25
C TYR A 39 23.98 -11.40 9.32
N PRO A 40 25.03 -12.15 8.88
CA PRO A 40 24.99 -13.62 8.84
C PRO A 40 24.72 -14.26 10.21
N GLY A 41 25.19 -13.66 11.31
CA GLY A 41 24.92 -14.12 12.66
C GLY A 41 23.48 -14.03 13.11
N LEU A 42 22.65 -13.29 12.37
CA LEU A 42 21.20 -13.14 12.59
C LEU A 42 20.36 -13.84 11.52
N SER A 43 20.96 -14.60 10.61
CA SER A 43 20.26 -15.22 9.47
C SER A 43 19.20 -16.24 9.89
N ASN A 44 19.36 -16.88 11.03
CA ASN A 44 18.41 -17.84 11.60
C ASN A 44 17.25 -17.16 12.36
N ILE A 45 17.29 -15.84 12.50
CA ILE A 45 16.29 -15.08 13.25
C ILE A 45 15.14 -14.72 12.30
N LYS A 46 13.93 -15.05 12.69
CA LYS A 46 12.72 -14.78 11.89
C LYS A 46 12.21 -13.36 12.18
N ILE A 47 12.55 -12.44 11.28
CA ILE A 47 11.96 -11.11 11.25
C ILE A 47 10.73 -11.13 10.34
N HIS A 48 9.71 -10.38 10.69
CA HIS A 48 8.48 -10.32 9.90
C HIS A 48 8.60 -9.29 8.78
N PHE A 49 9.17 -9.70 7.65
CA PHE A 49 9.09 -8.95 6.39
C PHE A 49 7.83 -9.36 5.63
N SER A 50 6.98 -8.41 5.30
CA SER A 50 5.67 -8.70 4.71
C SER A 50 5.18 -7.57 3.82
N THR A 51 4.30 -7.88 2.88
CA THR A 51 3.44 -6.84 2.30
C THR A 51 2.27 -6.56 3.24
N ILE A 52 1.66 -5.37 3.12
CA ILE A 52 0.47 -5.05 3.91
C ILE A 52 -0.69 -6.02 3.60
N HIS A 53 -0.85 -6.45 2.34
CA HIS A 53 -1.87 -7.42 1.95
C HIS A 53 -1.64 -8.80 2.60
N ALA A 54 -0.40 -9.28 2.65
CA ALA A 54 -0.08 -10.56 3.29
C ALA A 54 -0.35 -10.49 4.80
N PHE A 55 -0.04 -9.36 5.45
CA PHE A 55 -0.40 -9.09 6.83
C PHE A 55 -1.93 -9.12 7.03
N CYS A 56 -2.67 -8.37 6.22
CA CYS A 56 -4.14 -8.31 6.26
C CYS A 56 -4.76 -9.69 6.04
N PHE A 57 -4.26 -10.44 5.09
CA PHE A 57 -4.77 -11.80 4.84
C PHE A 57 -4.54 -12.73 6.05
N SER A 58 -3.42 -12.61 6.75
CA SER A 58 -3.17 -13.36 7.98
C SER A 58 -4.17 -12.99 9.08
N LEU A 59 -4.47 -11.70 9.24
CA LEU A 59 -5.46 -11.20 10.18
C LEU A 59 -6.87 -11.72 9.86
N ILE A 60 -7.28 -11.65 8.58
CA ILE A 60 -8.58 -12.17 8.12
C ILE A 60 -8.70 -13.67 8.38
N ARG A 61 -7.66 -14.44 8.08
CA ARG A 61 -7.65 -15.90 8.33
C ARG A 61 -7.82 -16.22 9.81
N GLU A 62 -7.16 -15.47 10.69
CA GLU A 62 -7.31 -15.66 12.13
C GLU A 62 -8.72 -15.30 12.60
N PHE A 63 -9.26 -14.16 12.16
CA PHE A 63 -10.63 -13.75 12.44
C PHE A 63 -11.65 -14.79 11.94
N ALA A 64 -11.46 -15.28 10.73
CA ALA A 64 -12.31 -16.27 10.10
C ALA A 64 -12.30 -17.61 10.87
N TYR A 65 -11.11 -18.04 11.34
CA TYR A 65 -10.96 -19.23 12.17
C TYR A 65 -11.71 -19.08 13.50
N ILE A 66 -11.54 -17.95 14.20
CA ILE A 66 -12.21 -17.69 15.49
C ILE A 66 -13.73 -17.67 15.34
N ASN A 67 -14.25 -17.13 14.23
CA ASN A 67 -15.68 -16.96 13.99
C ASN A 67 -16.32 -18.07 13.14
N ASN A 68 -15.55 -19.10 12.80
CA ASN A 68 -16.00 -20.20 11.92
C ASN A 68 -16.55 -19.70 10.56
N ILE A 69 -15.87 -18.72 9.97
CA ILE A 69 -16.21 -18.16 8.67
C ILE A 69 -15.22 -18.70 7.63
N GLN A 70 -15.70 -19.01 6.43
CA GLN A 70 -14.86 -19.40 5.30
C GLN A 70 -14.95 -18.32 4.22
N TYR A 71 -13.89 -17.52 4.07
CA TYR A 71 -13.72 -16.63 2.93
C TYR A 71 -13.02 -17.33 1.77
N LYS A 72 -13.43 -17.01 0.55
CA LYS A 72 -12.78 -17.45 -0.69
C LYS A 72 -12.32 -16.26 -1.50
N LEU A 73 -11.13 -16.34 -2.08
CA LEU A 73 -10.63 -15.30 -2.99
C LEU A 73 -11.36 -15.40 -4.32
N ILE A 74 -11.93 -14.30 -4.81
CA ILE A 74 -12.60 -14.27 -6.11
C ILE A 74 -11.61 -14.43 -7.27
N GLU A 75 -10.33 -14.05 -7.04
CA GLU A 75 -9.23 -14.21 -7.99
C GLU A 75 -8.62 -15.60 -8.00
N ASP A 76 -9.12 -16.57 -7.21
CA ASP A 76 -8.63 -17.94 -7.25
C ASP A 76 -9.03 -18.57 -8.60
N GLU A 77 -8.04 -19.09 -9.34
CA GLU A 77 -8.21 -19.73 -10.65
C GLU A 77 -9.17 -20.93 -10.62
N LYS A 78 -9.41 -21.50 -9.44
CA LYS A 78 -10.35 -22.61 -9.24
C LYS A 78 -11.81 -22.17 -9.19
N ASN A 79 -12.08 -20.87 -9.12
CA ASN A 79 -13.45 -20.37 -9.12
C ASN A 79 -14.02 -20.35 -10.55
N GLU A 80 -15.20 -20.92 -10.73
CA GLU A 80 -15.95 -20.87 -12.00
C GLU A 80 -16.29 -19.42 -12.41
N LEU A 81 -16.50 -18.55 -11.43
CA LEU A 81 -16.82 -17.13 -11.63
C LEU A 81 -15.71 -16.27 -11.04
N ASN A 82 -14.92 -15.65 -11.89
CA ASN A 82 -13.91 -14.70 -11.49
C ASN A 82 -14.46 -13.24 -11.48
N LYS A 83 -13.68 -12.33 -10.95
CA LYS A 83 -14.00 -10.89 -10.82
C LYS A 83 -14.46 -10.26 -12.15
N TYR A 84 -13.77 -10.57 -13.25
CA TYR A 84 -14.09 -10.04 -14.59
C TYR A 84 -15.43 -10.54 -15.11
N ALA A 85 -15.65 -11.84 -15.03
CA ALA A 85 -16.90 -12.45 -15.48
C ALA A 85 -18.11 -11.96 -14.67
N LEU A 86 -17.94 -11.78 -13.35
CA LEU A 86 -18.97 -11.24 -12.49
C LEU A 86 -19.33 -9.80 -12.87
N LEU A 87 -18.35 -8.93 -13.07
CA LEU A 87 -18.60 -7.53 -13.45
C LEU A 87 -19.21 -7.40 -14.85
N LYS A 88 -18.74 -8.18 -15.82
CA LYS A 88 -19.36 -8.25 -17.17
C LYS A 88 -20.84 -8.65 -17.09
N ARG A 89 -21.15 -9.65 -16.27
CA ARG A 89 -22.53 -10.10 -16.06
C ARG A 89 -23.39 -9.02 -15.41
N ILE A 90 -22.92 -8.39 -14.31
CA ILE A 90 -23.65 -7.33 -13.62
C ILE A 90 -23.92 -6.15 -14.57
N TYR A 91 -22.91 -5.77 -15.37
CA TYR A 91 -23.05 -4.69 -16.34
C TYR A 91 -24.14 -5.04 -17.39
N PHE A 92 -24.10 -6.25 -17.95
CA PHE A 92 -25.09 -6.71 -18.93
C PHE A 92 -26.50 -6.74 -18.36
N ASP A 93 -26.66 -7.27 -17.15
CA ASP A 93 -27.96 -7.38 -16.48
C ASP A 93 -28.60 -5.99 -16.21
N LEU A 94 -27.77 -4.94 -16.04
CA LEU A 94 -28.25 -3.57 -15.78
C LEU A 94 -28.48 -2.73 -17.04
N ASN A 95 -27.61 -2.90 -18.04
CA ASN A 95 -27.60 -2.00 -19.21
C ASN A 95 -28.11 -2.67 -20.49
N ASN A 96 -28.37 -3.99 -20.46
CA ASN A 96 -28.69 -4.79 -21.62
C ASN A 96 -27.71 -4.62 -22.79
N ASP A 97 -26.42 -4.42 -22.45
CA ASP A 97 -25.32 -4.20 -23.37
C ASP A 97 -24.04 -4.82 -22.81
N TYR A 98 -23.04 -5.05 -23.67
CA TYR A 98 -21.75 -5.62 -23.28
C TYR A 98 -20.75 -4.51 -22.98
N ILE A 99 -20.08 -4.61 -21.83
CA ILE A 99 -19.01 -3.69 -21.47
C ILE A 99 -17.77 -3.96 -22.33
N SER A 100 -17.17 -2.90 -22.89
CA SER A 100 -15.89 -3.02 -23.58
C SER A 100 -14.75 -3.32 -22.60
N GLU A 101 -13.66 -3.93 -23.07
CA GLU A 101 -12.50 -4.24 -22.23
C GLU A 101 -11.92 -2.98 -21.58
N GLU A 102 -11.85 -1.86 -22.32
CA GLU A 102 -11.36 -0.58 -21.80
C GLU A 102 -12.24 -0.04 -20.65
N LYS A 103 -13.56 -0.10 -20.81
CA LYS A 103 -14.50 0.30 -19.75
C LYS A 103 -14.45 -0.64 -18.56
N LEU A 104 -14.22 -1.93 -18.79
CA LEU A 104 -14.06 -2.92 -17.72
C LEU A 104 -12.78 -2.66 -16.90
N ASP A 105 -11.68 -2.37 -17.55
CA ASP A 105 -10.42 -2.01 -16.87
C ASP A 105 -10.58 -0.70 -16.07
N THR A 106 -11.31 0.26 -16.63
CA THR A 106 -11.66 1.51 -15.94
C THR A 106 -12.51 1.23 -14.71
N LEU A 107 -13.54 0.38 -14.83
CA LEU A 107 -14.41 -0.03 -13.72
C LEU A 107 -13.62 -0.71 -12.61
N LEU A 108 -12.71 -1.63 -12.94
CA LEU A 108 -11.85 -2.30 -11.97
C LEU A 108 -10.93 -1.33 -11.23
N ASN A 109 -10.34 -0.39 -11.96
CA ASN A 109 -9.50 0.65 -11.37
C ASN A 109 -10.29 1.55 -10.41
N ILE A 110 -11.52 1.92 -10.76
CA ILE A 110 -12.41 2.72 -9.92
C ILE A 110 -12.80 1.97 -8.65
N ILE A 111 -13.16 0.69 -8.75
CA ILE A 111 -13.48 -0.14 -7.58
C ILE A 111 -12.30 -0.16 -6.61
N GLY A 112 -11.10 -0.42 -7.11
CA GLY A 112 -9.89 -0.40 -6.30
C GLY A 112 -9.60 0.99 -5.71
N TYR A 113 -9.70 2.05 -6.52
CA TYR A 113 -9.45 3.42 -6.09
C TYR A 113 -10.39 3.87 -4.96
N VAL A 114 -11.70 3.65 -5.13
CA VAL A 114 -12.73 4.01 -4.14
C VAL A 114 -12.45 3.34 -2.79
N LYS A 115 -12.12 2.04 -2.79
CA LYS A 115 -11.74 1.31 -1.58
C LYS A 115 -10.44 1.80 -0.97
N ASN A 116 -9.39 1.95 -1.78
CA ASN A 116 -8.08 2.37 -1.32
C ASN A 116 -8.07 3.80 -0.76
N MET A 117 -8.92 4.68 -1.31
CA MET A 117 -9.10 6.05 -0.83
C MET A 117 -10.19 6.20 0.23
N MET A 118 -10.88 5.10 0.59
CA MET A 118 -11.97 5.09 1.57
C MET A 118 -13.06 6.12 1.21
N LEU A 119 -13.50 6.11 -0.05
CA LEU A 119 -14.54 7.02 -0.57
C LEU A 119 -15.90 6.34 -0.58
N GLU A 120 -16.95 7.14 -0.48
CA GLU A 120 -18.32 6.67 -0.74
C GLU A 120 -18.56 6.69 -2.25
N ILE A 121 -19.01 5.57 -2.81
CA ILE A 121 -19.19 5.43 -4.26
C ILE A 121 -20.19 6.45 -4.85
N ASP A 122 -21.25 6.75 -4.13
CA ASP A 122 -22.27 7.69 -4.62
C ASP A 122 -21.73 9.12 -4.70
N ASP A 123 -20.88 9.52 -3.78
CA ASP A 123 -20.23 10.83 -3.80
C ASP A 123 -19.15 10.88 -4.90
N PHE A 124 -18.37 9.80 -5.03
CA PHE A 124 -17.38 9.69 -6.10
C PHE A 124 -18.01 9.82 -7.50
N VAL A 125 -19.17 9.17 -7.73
CA VAL A 125 -19.88 9.25 -9.02
C VAL A 125 -20.43 10.66 -9.28
N LYS A 126 -20.90 11.38 -8.25
CA LYS A 126 -21.38 12.76 -8.40
C LYS A 126 -20.27 13.74 -8.77
N GLU A 127 -19.09 13.56 -8.19
CA GLU A 127 -17.96 14.47 -8.34
C GLU A 127 -17.16 14.23 -9.63
N ASN A 128 -17.31 13.06 -10.26
CA ASN A 128 -16.51 12.65 -11.40
C ASN A 128 -17.38 12.34 -12.61
N LYS A 129 -17.02 12.89 -13.77
CA LYS A 129 -17.64 12.54 -15.04
C LYS A 129 -17.02 11.25 -15.58
N ILE A 130 -17.71 10.13 -15.39
CA ILE A 130 -17.22 8.80 -15.77
C ILE A 130 -18.18 8.22 -16.81
N ASP A 131 -17.62 7.76 -17.95
CA ASP A 131 -18.38 7.15 -19.03
C ASP A 131 -18.63 5.65 -18.77
N ILE A 132 -19.23 5.34 -17.62
CA ILE A 132 -19.71 3.99 -17.28
C ILE A 132 -21.14 4.14 -16.74
N GLU A 133 -22.09 3.65 -17.49
CA GLU A 133 -23.49 3.70 -17.11
C GLU A 133 -23.76 2.86 -15.85
N ASN A 134 -24.59 3.37 -14.95
CA ASN A 134 -24.97 2.69 -13.70
C ASN A 134 -23.80 2.32 -12.77
N LEU A 135 -22.64 3.00 -12.87
CA LEU A 135 -21.42 2.68 -12.11
C LEU A 135 -21.66 2.44 -10.61
N GLY A 136 -22.40 3.34 -9.95
CA GLY A 136 -22.68 3.19 -8.50
C GLY A 136 -23.52 1.96 -8.17
N ILE A 137 -24.45 1.59 -9.05
CA ILE A 137 -25.28 0.40 -8.90
C ILE A 137 -24.45 -0.86 -9.14
N ILE A 138 -23.59 -0.87 -10.17
CA ILE A 138 -22.67 -1.97 -10.48
C ILE A 138 -21.77 -2.25 -9.29
N TYR A 139 -21.13 -1.19 -8.73
CA TYR A 139 -20.28 -1.30 -7.55
C TYR A 139 -21.03 -1.96 -6.38
N LYS A 140 -22.23 -1.46 -6.06
CA LYS A 140 -23.04 -1.98 -4.94
C LYS A 140 -23.47 -3.43 -5.16
N GLN A 141 -23.85 -3.79 -6.39
CA GLN A 141 -24.20 -5.17 -6.72
C GLN A 141 -23.01 -6.12 -6.62
N TYR A 142 -21.82 -5.68 -7.09
CA TYR A 142 -20.57 -6.43 -6.97
C TYR A 142 -20.21 -6.69 -5.49
N GLU A 143 -20.22 -5.66 -4.65
CA GLU A 143 -19.95 -5.78 -3.23
C GLU A 143 -20.99 -6.66 -2.51
N ASN A 144 -22.27 -6.52 -2.83
CA ASN A 144 -23.33 -7.34 -2.26
C ASN A 144 -23.20 -8.81 -2.66
N TYR A 145 -22.84 -9.08 -3.93
CA TYR A 145 -22.61 -10.45 -4.39
C TYR A 145 -21.46 -11.11 -3.62
N LYS A 146 -20.33 -10.43 -3.50
CA LYS A 146 -19.19 -10.93 -2.71
C LYS A 146 -19.57 -11.20 -1.26
N ARG A 147 -20.25 -10.27 -0.61
CA ARG A 147 -20.68 -10.40 0.79
C ARG A 147 -21.58 -11.61 0.99
N ARG A 148 -22.59 -11.80 0.14
CA ARG A 148 -23.53 -12.94 0.23
C ARG A 148 -22.85 -14.28 0.03
N ASN A 149 -21.85 -14.34 -0.84
CA ASN A 149 -21.13 -15.58 -1.17
C ASN A 149 -19.82 -15.76 -0.38
N LYS A 150 -19.53 -14.84 0.58
CA LYS A 150 -18.28 -14.83 1.36
C LYS A 150 -17.03 -14.84 0.48
N LEU A 151 -17.11 -14.13 -0.65
CA LEU A 151 -16.00 -13.88 -1.55
C LEU A 151 -15.29 -12.59 -1.15
N ILE A 152 -13.99 -12.58 -1.27
CA ILE A 152 -13.14 -11.40 -1.05
C ILE A 152 -12.20 -11.20 -2.23
N ASP A 153 -11.96 -9.96 -2.63
CA ASP A 153 -10.92 -9.57 -3.55
C ASP A 153 -9.69 -9.00 -2.80
N PHE A 154 -8.63 -8.65 -3.54
CA PHE A 154 -7.43 -8.09 -2.91
C PHE A 154 -7.71 -6.77 -2.19
N ASP A 155 -8.60 -5.92 -2.72
CA ASP A 155 -8.95 -4.66 -2.06
C ASP A 155 -9.78 -4.91 -0.78
N ASP A 156 -10.59 -5.98 -0.76
CA ASP A 156 -11.32 -6.39 0.44
C ASP A 156 -10.39 -6.81 1.58
N MET A 157 -9.19 -7.31 1.28
CA MET A 157 -8.25 -7.64 2.35
C MET A 157 -7.92 -6.44 3.23
N LEU A 158 -7.84 -5.25 2.63
CA LEU A 158 -7.57 -4.01 3.36
C LEU A 158 -8.81 -3.54 4.12
N THR A 159 -9.97 -3.47 3.44
CA THR A 159 -11.22 -2.96 4.05
C THR A 159 -11.69 -3.84 5.20
N ILE A 160 -11.74 -5.15 5.01
CA ILE A 160 -12.13 -6.12 6.06
C ILE A 160 -11.14 -6.09 7.22
N SER A 161 -9.83 -6.00 6.95
CA SER A 161 -8.84 -5.91 8.03
C SER A 161 -9.02 -4.65 8.87
N LEU A 162 -9.31 -3.51 8.24
CA LEU A 162 -9.58 -2.27 8.94
C LEU A 162 -10.86 -2.37 9.79
N GLU A 163 -11.91 -2.98 9.25
CA GLU A 163 -13.16 -3.23 9.99
C GLU A 163 -12.93 -4.17 11.19
N ILE A 164 -12.20 -5.26 11.01
CA ILE A 164 -11.85 -6.19 12.09
C ILE A 164 -11.09 -5.44 13.19
N LEU A 165 -10.05 -4.67 12.86
CA LEU A 165 -9.26 -3.95 13.86
C LEU A 165 -10.07 -2.85 14.58
N LYS A 166 -11.07 -2.27 13.92
CA LYS A 166 -11.95 -1.26 14.55
C LYS A 166 -13.04 -1.88 15.44
N SER A 167 -13.55 -3.06 15.08
CA SER A 167 -14.69 -3.68 15.75
C SER A 167 -14.30 -4.78 16.75
N ASN A 168 -13.11 -5.36 16.64
CA ASN A 168 -12.66 -6.47 17.49
C ASN A 168 -11.47 -6.05 18.37
N SER A 169 -11.76 -5.63 19.59
CA SER A 169 -10.74 -5.17 20.56
C SER A 169 -9.71 -6.25 20.89
N TYR A 170 -10.11 -7.53 20.96
CA TYR A 170 -9.20 -8.64 21.24
C TYR A 170 -8.12 -8.76 20.15
N LEU A 171 -8.50 -8.79 18.87
CA LEU A 171 -7.54 -8.87 17.77
C LEU A 171 -6.70 -7.60 17.67
N LEU A 172 -7.31 -6.43 17.88
CA LEU A 172 -6.56 -5.18 17.88
C LEU A 172 -5.43 -5.20 18.91
N GLU A 173 -5.74 -5.51 20.17
CA GLU A 173 -4.75 -5.55 21.25
C GLU A 173 -3.73 -6.69 21.05
N LYS A 174 -4.15 -7.82 20.53
CA LYS A 174 -3.25 -8.92 20.17
C LYS A 174 -2.17 -8.46 19.17
N TYR A 175 -2.58 -7.80 18.08
CA TYR A 175 -1.63 -7.34 17.04
C TYR A 175 -0.78 -6.15 17.50
N ARG A 176 -1.33 -5.25 18.30
CA ARG A 176 -0.58 -4.16 18.96
C ARG A 176 0.47 -4.68 19.94
N SER A 177 0.14 -5.72 20.69
CA SER A 177 1.06 -6.37 21.64
C SER A 177 2.10 -7.23 20.94
N LYS A 178 1.76 -7.75 19.75
CA LYS A 178 2.67 -8.56 18.94
C LYS A 178 3.83 -7.74 18.39
N TYR A 179 3.58 -6.51 17.94
CA TYR A 179 4.60 -5.67 17.33
C TYR A 179 4.86 -4.41 18.16
N ASP A 180 6.13 -4.20 18.50
CA ASP A 180 6.57 -3.00 19.21
C ASP A 180 7.14 -1.96 18.26
N TYR A 181 7.65 -2.39 17.09
CA TYR A 181 8.25 -1.55 16.08
C TYR A 181 7.71 -1.87 14.71
N ILE A 182 7.22 -0.85 14.02
CA ILE A 182 6.72 -0.96 12.65
C ILE A 182 7.63 -0.14 11.73
N GLN A 183 8.03 -0.73 10.62
CA GLN A 183 8.80 -0.07 9.58
C GLN A 183 8.06 -0.21 8.25
N VAL A 184 7.96 0.87 7.50
CA VAL A 184 7.33 0.91 6.19
C VAL A 184 8.35 1.41 5.18
N ASP A 185 8.55 0.67 4.12
CA ASP A 185 9.37 1.06 2.98
C ASP A 185 8.47 1.43 1.80
N GLU A 186 8.95 2.30 0.92
CA GLU A 186 8.20 2.86 -0.21
C GLU A 186 6.85 3.48 0.25
N GLY A 187 6.91 4.25 1.34
CA GLY A 187 5.72 4.82 1.97
C GLY A 187 4.90 5.74 1.07
N GLN A 188 5.48 6.32 0.00
CA GLN A 188 4.79 7.14 -0.99
C GLN A 188 3.75 6.37 -1.80
N ASP A 189 3.89 5.04 -1.89
CA ASP A 189 2.95 4.18 -2.63
C ASP A 189 1.82 3.65 -1.74
N THR A 190 1.84 4.01 -0.45
CA THR A 190 0.83 3.60 0.52
C THR A 190 -0.51 4.29 0.25
N SER A 191 -1.59 3.51 0.13
CA SER A 191 -2.94 4.06 -0.01
C SER A 191 -3.49 4.59 1.32
N LYS A 192 -4.58 5.37 1.26
CA LYS A 192 -5.20 5.93 2.48
C LYS A 192 -5.61 4.85 3.47
N ILE A 193 -6.24 3.78 3.01
CA ILE A 193 -6.66 2.67 3.89
C ILE A 193 -5.45 1.93 4.49
N GLN A 194 -4.38 1.74 3.72
CA GLN A 194 -3.14 1.14 4.22
C GLN A 194 -2.50 2.01 5.29
N PHE A 195 -2.48 3.32 5.07
CA PHE A 195 -1.97 4.27 6.07
C PHE A 195 -2.79 4.22 7.37
N GLU A 196 -4.13 4.16 7.27
CA GLU A 196 -5.00 4.01 8.45
C GLU A 196 -4.77 2.68 9.18
N LEU A 197 -4.58 1.57 8.47
CA LEU A 197 -4.21 0.28 9.07
C LEU A 197 -2.89 0.36 9.85
N ILE A 198 -1.86 0.95 9.25
CA ILE A 198 -0.55 1.14 9.88
C ILE A 198 -0.67 2.01 11.12
N LYS A 199 -1.43 3.11 11.03
CA LYS A 199 -1.66 4.04 12.13
C LYS A 199 -2.37 3.36 13.32
N ILE A 200 -3.42 2.59 13.06
CA ILE A 200 -4.14 1.84 14.09
C ILE A 200 -3.23 0.83 14.79
N LEU A 201 -2.39 0.14 14.05
CA LEU A 201 -1.44 -0.84 14.61
C LEU A 201 -0.32 -0.17 15.42
N ALA A 202 0.18 0.97 14.97
CA ALA A 202 1.24 1.70 15.65
C ALA A 202 0.81 2.30 16.99
N TYR A 203 -0.45 2.71 17.12
CA TYR A 203 -1.00 3.29 18.34
C TYR A 203 -1.15 2.23 19.46
N PRO A 204 -0.89 2.57 20.75
CA PRO A 204 -0.46 3.88 21.27
C PRO A 204 1.07 4.09 21.25
N LYS A 205 1.88 3.05 20.97
CA LYS A 205 3.34 3.09 21.09
C LYS A 205 3.97 4.08 20.10
N ASN A 206 3.40 4.20 18.90
CA ASN A 206 3.88 5.04 17.80
C ASN A 206 5.37 4.84 17.43
N ASN A 207 5.92 3.65 17.71
CA ASN A 207 7.28 3.28 17.28
C ASN A 207 7.28 2.92 15.80
N ILE A 208 7.05 3.91 14.96
CA ILE A 208 6.95 3.76 13.52
C ILE A 208 8.09 4.52 12.81
N VAL A 209 8.59 3.93 11.74
CA VAL A 209 9.47 4.58 10.77
C VAL A 209 8.91 4.33 9.37
N ILE A 210 8.74 5.40 8.62
CA ILE A 210 8.36 5.33 7.21
C ILE A 210 9.52 5.88 6.39
N VAL A 211 10.01 5.08 5.46
CA VAL A 211 10.98 5.50 4.45
C VAL A 211 10.21 5.72 3.16
N ALA A 212 10.37 6.89 2.57
CA ALA A 212 9.59 7.29 1.40
C ALA A 212 10.32 8.37 0.59
N ASP A 213 9.97 8.47 -0.68
CA ASP A 213 10.32 9.59 -1.53
C ASP A 213 9.05 10.16 -2.17
N ASP A 214 8.56 11.27 -1.64
CA ASP A 214 7.35 11.95 -2.10
C ASP A 214 7.42 12.37 -3.58
N ASP A 215 8.64 12.60 -4.11
CA ASP A 215 8.87 12.89 -5.52
C ASP A 215 8.68 11.66 -6.44
N GLN A 216 8.61 10.45 -5.88
CA GLN A 216 8.37 9.20 -6.61
C GLN A 216 6.93 8.68 -6.49
N SER A 217 6.00 9.46 -5.93
CA SER A 217 4.59 9.07 -5.80
C SER A 217 3.87 9.16 -7.15
N ILE A 218 3.94 8.09 -7.95
CA ILE A 218 3.33 8.02 -9.29
C ILE A 218 2.10 7.11 -9.38
N TYR A 219 1.71 6.47 -8.28
CA TYR A 219 0.57 5.54 -8.22
C TYR A 219 -0.72 6.19 -7.67
N GLY A 220 -0.88 7.51 -7.83
CA GLY A 220 -2.10 8.23 -7.43
C GLY A 220 -3.37 7.63 -8.05
N PHE A 221 -3.30 7.17 -9.30
CA PHE A 221 -4.41 6.51 -9.99
C PHE A 221 -4.82 5.15 -9.38
N ARG A 222 -3.97 4.54 -8.55
CA ARG A 222 -4.26 3.34 -7.75
C ARG A 222 -4.63 3.66 -6.30
N GLY A 223 -4.74 4.95 -5.96
CA GLY A 223 -5.06 5.39 -4.61
C GLY A 223 -3.85 5.57 -3.69
N ALA A 224 -2.63 5.72 -4.22
CA ALA A 224 -1.50 6.18 -3.42
C ALA A 224 -1.83 7.54 -2.78
N TYR A 225 -1.49 7.69 -1.49
CA TYR A 225 -1.91 8.81 -0.65
C TYR A 225 -0.70 9.55 -0.06
N PRO A 226 0.07 10.29 -0.88
CA PRO A 226 1.25 11.02 -0.41
C PRO A 226 0.94 12.04 0.67
N LYS A 227 -0.30 12.54 0.75
CA LYS A 227 -0.74 13.44 1.80
C LYS A 227 -0.59 12.86 3.20
N GLY A 228 -0.71 11.53 3.36
CA GLY A 228 -0.44 10.85 4.63
C GLY A 228 1.00 11.04 5.11
N LEU A 229 1.95 11.09 4.16
CA LEU A 229 3.36 11.39 4.46
C LEU A 229 3.58 12.89 4.72
N LEU A 230 3.03 13.75 3.89
CA LEU A 230 3.17 15.22 4.02
C LEU A 230 2.57 15.70 5.35
N ASP A 231 1.50 15.06 5.82
CA ASP A 231 0.86 15.35 7.10
C ASP A 231 1.38 14.44 8.26
N PHE A 232 2.56 13.80 8.11
CA PHE A 232 3.07 12.82 9.07
C PHE A 232 3.06 13.31 10.52
N THR A 233 3.54 14.51 10.78
CA THR A 233 3.58 15.10 12.13
C THR A 233 2.21 15.46 12.69
N ARG A 234 1.17 15.61 11.85
CA ARG A 234 -0.22 15.74 12.29
C ARG A 234 -0.78 14.40 12.77
N HIS A 235 -0.38 13.31 12.15
CA HIS A 235 -0.79 11.96 12.53
C HIS A 235 -0.01 11.43 13.73
N PHE A 236 1.29 11.77 13.83
CA PHE A 236 2.21 11.35 14.88
C PHE A 236 2.85 12.60 15.51
N LYS A 237 2.26 13.11 16.60
CA LYS A 237 2.62 14.41 17.23
C LYS A 237 4.10 14.56 17.57
N ASP A 238 4.75 13.45 17.99
CA ASP A 238 6.18 13.44 18.33
C ASP A 238 7.05 12.97 17.15
N GLY A 239 6.45 12.85 15.98
CA GLY A 239 7.12 12.40 14.77
C GLY A 239 8.18 13.39 14.30
N LYS A 240 9.33 12.86 13.86
CA LYS A 240 10.44 13.63 13.31
C LYS A 240 10.65 13.27 11.85
N ILE A 241 10.91 14.25 11.02
CA ILE A 241 11.20 14.10 9.60
C ILE A 241 12.70 14.34 9.40
N TYR A 242 13.33 13.42 8.67
CA TYR A 242 14.73 13.52 8.30
C TYR A 242 14.85 13.42 6.78
N PHE A 243 15.61 14.32 6.18
CA PHE A 243 15.86 14.33 4.74
C PHE A 243 17.20 13.66 4.42
N MET A 244 17.18 12.74 3.46
CA MET A 244 18.37 12.10 2.88
C MET A 244 18.63 12.74 1.52
N GLU A 245 19.30 13.89 1.50
CA GLU A 245 19.43 14.72 0.31
C GLU A 245 20.59 14.31 -0.61
N ARG A 246 21.57 13.55 -0.11
CA ARG A 246 22.71 13.10 -0.92
C ARG A 246 22.35 11.87 -1.76
N ASN A 247 22.40 12.03 -3.07
CA ASN A 247 22.21 10.95 -4.03
C ASN A 247 23.56 10.29 -4.37
N TYR A 248 23.70 9.01 -4.04
CA TYR A 248 24.91 8.21 -4.28
C TYR A 248 24.84 7.38 -5.57
N ARG A 249 23.69 7.35 -6.24
CA ARG A 249 23.43 6.48 -7.41
C ARG A 249 23.70 7.18 -8.72
N SER A 250 23.19 8.39 -8.87
CA SER A 250 23.08 9.07 -10.16
C SER A 250 24.18 10.10 -10.35
N SER A 251 24.54 10.36 -11.62
CA SER A 251 25.47 11.42 -11.99
C SER A 251 24.89 12.82 -11.79
N LYS A 252 25.75 13.81 -11.74
CA LYS A 252 25.39 15.20 -11.46
C LYS A 252 24.41 15.79 -12.48
N ASN A 253 24.56 15.46 -13.76
CA ASN A 253 23.65 15.91 -14.81
C ASN A 253 22.24 15.32 -14.66
N ILE A 254 22.12 14.04 -14.30
CA ILE A 254 20.82 13.40 -14.03
C ILE A 254 20.15 14.07 -12.84
N VAL A 255 20.83 14.19 -11.70
CA VAL A 255 20.29 14.82 -10.49
C VAL A 255 19.83 16.26 -10.78
N SER A 256 20.63 17.02 -11.52
CA SER A 256 20.30 18.41 -11.86
C SER A 256 19.02 18.53 -12.70
N ILE A 257 18.81 17.65 -13.69
CA ILE A 257 17.62 17.67 -14.54
C ILE A 257 16.39 17.20 -13.74
N CYS A 258 16.51 16.13 -12.94
CA CYS A 258 15.44 15.64 -12.09
C CYS A 258 15.00 16.72 -11.09
N ASN A 259 15.93 17.41 -10.45
CA ASN A 259 15.62 18.52 -9.54
C ASN A 259 14.88 19.68 -10.24
N ARG A 260 15.20 19.94 -11.52
CA ARG A 260 14.49 20.98 -12.29
C ARG A 260 13.08 20.54 -12.63
N LEU A 261 12.91 19.27 -13.05
CA LEU A 261 11.61 18.73 -13.40
C LEU A 261 10.67 18.70 -12.20
N ILE A 262 11.14 18.21 -11.06
CA ILE A 262 10.30 17.98 -9.88
C ILE A 262 9.85 19.27 -9.21
N LYS A 263 10.51 20.41 -9.44
CA LYS A 263 10.07 21.73 -8.95
C LYS A 263 8.70 22.18 -9.50
N ASN A 264 8.21 21.55 -10.57
CA ASN A 264 6.86 21.80 -11.06
C ASN A 264 5.78 21.15 -10.17
N ASN A 265 6.15 20.18 -9.31
CA ASN A 265 5.25 19.64 -8.31
C ASN A 265 5.29 20.53 -7.05
N THR A 266 4.12 21.02 -6.63
CA THR A 266 3.98 21.87 -5.44
C THR A 266 3.67 21.07 -4.18
N ASP A 267 3.09 19.87 -4.32
CA ASP A 267 2.70 19.00 -3.21
C ASP A 267 3.85 18.07 -2.84
N ARG A 268 4.91 18.64 -2.25
CA ARG A 268 6.12 17.91 -1.85
C ARG A 268 6.82 18.59 -0.68
N TYR A 269 7.70 17.86 -0.03
CA TYR A 269 8.65 18.46 0.92
C TYR A 269 9.69 19.31 0.17
N ASP A 270 10.05 20.44 0.74
CA ASP A 270 11.20 21.21 0.24
C ASP A 270 12.49 20.50 0.66
N LYS A 271 13.22 19.98 -0.33
CA LYS A 271 14.47 19.24 -0.16
C LYS A 271 15.44 19.57 -1.29
N ASN A 272 16.72 19.56 -0.98
CA ASN A 272 17.78 19.89 -1.93
C ASN A 272 18.62 18.64 -2.26
N ILE A 273 18.17 17.86 -3.23
CA ILE A 273 18.89 16.64 -3.64
C ILE A 273 20.17 17.02 -4.39
N PHE A 274 21.30 16.52 -3.92
CA PHE A 274 22.60 16.76 -4.54
C PHE A 274 23.41 15.46 -4.67
N THR A 275 24.46 15.49 -5.48
CA THR A 275 25.40 14.37 -5.63
C THR A 275 26.82 14.89 -5.80
N ASP A 276 27.78 14.15 -5.26
CA ASP A 276 29.22 14.35 -5.50
C ASP A 276 29.73 13.53 -6.69
N ASN A 277 28.88 12.72 -7.32
CA ASN A 277 29.23 11.96 -8.50
C ASN A 277 29.54 12.89 -9.67
N ASN A 278 30.49 12.49 -10.51
CA ASN A 278 30.90 13.27 -11.68
C ASN A 278 29.77 13.42 -12.70
N HIS A 279 29.90 14.41 -13.56
CA HIS A 279 29.15 14.46 -14.82
C HIS A 279 29.57 13.28 -15.69
N ILE A 280 28.60 12.64 -16.31
CA ILE A 280 28.81 11.69 -17.40
C ILE A 280 28.27 12.31 -18.70
N GLU A 281 28.15 11.50 -19.75
CA GLU A 281 27.67 11.95 -21.05
C GLU A 281 26.38 12.78 -20.97
N PRO A 282 26.18 13.73 -21.90
CA PRO A 282 24.98 14.55 -21.96
C PRO A 282 23.71 13.70 -22.07
N ILE A 283 22.64 14.16 -21.47
CA ILE A 283 21.32 13.54 -21.65
C ILE A 283 20.81 13.88 -23.04
N ASN A 284 20.57 12.86 -23.84
CA ASN A 284 20.08 13.00 -25.20
C ASN A 284 18.55 12.87 -25.25
N ILE A 285 17.88 13.77 -25.97
CA ILE A 285 16.45 13.68 -26.26
C ILE A 285 16.30 13.04 -27.64
N VAL A 286 15.73 11.85 -27.69
CA VAL A 286 15.44 11.15 -28.93
C VAL A 286 13.95 11.28 -29.23
N LYS A 287 13.60 11.91 -30.37
CA LYS A 287 12.23 11.85 -30.91
C LYS A 287 12.07 10.54 -31.66
N VAL A 288 11.20 9.69 -31.15
CA VAL A 288 10.72 8.50 -31.87
C VAL A 288 9.53 8.94 -32.73
N LYS A 289 9.54 8.61 -34.05
CA LYS A 289 8.41 8.89 -34.93
C LYS A 289 7.31 7.86 -34.76
#